data_5e73c5f66a23b43250f9414cf57be9a4
#
_entry.id   5e73c5f66a23b43250f9414cf57be9a4
#
_cell.length_a   1.000
_cell.length_b   1.000
_cell.length_c   1.000
_cell.angle_alpha   90.00
_cell.angle_beta   90.00
_cell.angle_gamma   90.00
#
_symmetry.space_group_name_H-M   'P 1'
#
loop_
_entity.id
_entity.type
_entity.pdbx_description
1 polymer ?
#
loop_
_entity_poly.entity_id
_entity_poly.type
_entity_poly.pdbx_seq_one_letter_code
_entity_poly.pdbx_strand_id
1 'polypeptide(L)'
;MERTNPYRQVSTEKRCTLYKVSKGDYGTTLAGAVFQLQKYDGTGYVNTGISYTTDTDGKIIIQWQKEDADLSYEKNVLYRLVETNAPKDYLLPENPEENAVYFYFSEDGNTANTLPKELPKQAFDLTKTSQIIYIENEKNETPVYELPESGGAGTTLFTVSGIALMGIAVLYGISSLGRRRERGEK
;
A
#
# COMPACT_ATOMS: atom_id res chain seq x y z
N MET A 1 16.54 38.87 33.93
CA MET A 1 15.80 39.01 32.67
C MET A 1 16.67 38.39 31.55
N GLU A 2 16.49 37.12 31.27
CA GLU A 2 17.16 36.43 30.17
C GLU A 2 16.50 36.88 28.85
N ARG A 3 17.31 37.49 28.00
CA ARG A 3 16.87 37.83 26.63
C ARG A 3 16.92 36.57 25.80
N THR A 4 15.79 35.96 25.54
CA THR A 4 15.65 34.90 24.55
C THR A 4 16.09 35.42 23.18
N ASN A 5 17.13 34.82 22.62
CA ASN A 5 17.68 35.12 21.30
C ASN A 5 16.59 34.80 20.23
N PRO A 6 16.08 35.80 19.45
CA PRO A 6 15.04 35.55 18.47
C PRO A 6 15.54 34.89 17.18
N TYR A 7 16.84 34.65 17.05
CA TYR A 7 17.39 33.96 15.90
C TYR A 7 17.34 32.41 16.18
N ARG A 8 16.16 31.83 15.96
CA ARG A 8 16.03 30.39 15.81
C ARG A 8 17.03 29.97 14.73
N GLN A 9 18.08 29.26 15.10
CA GLN A 9 19.00 28.65 14.16
C GLN A 9 18.16 27.75 13.24
N VAL A 10 18.02 28.17 11.99
CA VAL A 10 17.48 27.28 10.96
C VAL A 10 18.49 26.17 10.86
N SER A 11 18.10 24.96 11.29
CA SER A 11 18.94 23.77 11.19
C SER A 11 19.40 23.66 9.72
N THR A 12 20.71 23.81 9.49
CA THR A 12 21.33 23.62 8.17
C THR A 12 21.53 22.14 7.87
N GLU A 13 21.05 21.27 8.74
CA GLU A 13 21.17 19.83 8.56
C GLU A 13 20.43 19.36 7.31
N LYS A 14 21.17 18.62 6.50
CA LYS A 14 20.66 18.02 5.28
C LYS A 14 19.73 16.85 5.66
N ARG A 15 18.66 16.69 4.90
CA ARG A 15 17.67 15.64 5.14
C ARG A 15 17.11 15.07 3.85
N CYS A 16 16.66 13.85 3.89
CA CYS A 16 15.76 13.28 2.90
C CYS A 16 14.33 13.36 3.40
N THR A 17 13.45 13.91 2.58
CA THR A 17 12.00 13.82 2.78
C THR A 17 11.45 12.88 1.73
N LEU A 18 10.99 11.70 2.15
CA LEU A 18 10.31 10.74 1.30
C LEU A 18 8.80 10.99 1.41
N TYR A 19 8.14 11.13 0.27
CA TYR A 19 6.69 11.15 0.17
C TYR A 19 6.19 9.86 -0.47
N LYS A 20 5.23 9.22 0.16
CA LYS A 20 4.47 8.12 -0.42
C LYS A 20 3.24 8.69 -1.11
N VAL A 21 3.06 8.35 -2.39
CA VAL A 21 2.01 8.93 -3.22
C VAL A 21 1.27 7.88 -4.03
N SER A 22 0.07 8.20 -4.47
CA SER A 22 -0.69 7.38 -5.42
C SER A 22 -0.04 7.43 -6.80
N LYS A 23 0.02 6.29 -7.48
CA LYS A 23 0.61 6.17 -8.83
C LYS A 23 -0.06 7.14 -9.80
N GLY A 24 0.77 7.99 -10.42
CA GLY A 24 0.31 9.01 -11.37
C GLY A 24 -0.35 10.24 -10.74
N ASP A 25 -0.45 10.31 -9.40
CA ASP A 25 -1.01 11.46 -8.69
C ASP A 25 -0.15 11.86 -7.50
N TYR A 26 0.77 12.80 -7.73
CA TYR A 26 1.68 13.34 -6.70
C TYR A 26 0.98 14.22 -5.66
N GLY A 27 -0.26 14.60 -5.89
CA GLY A 27 -1.07 15.37 -4.95
C GLY A 27 -1.72 14.51 -3.87
N THR A 28 -1.91 13.21 -4.14
CA THR A 28 -2.48 12.25 -3.19
C THR A 28 -1.38 11.55 -2.42
N THR A 29 -1.10 12.03 -1.20
CA THR A 29 -0.13 11.43 -0.28
C THR A 29 -0.74 10.30 0.53
N LEU A 30 0.07 9.28 0.88
CA LEU A 30 -0.40 8.03 1.45
C LEU A 30 0.24 7.76 2.82
N ALA A 31 -0.56 7.82 3.86
CA ALA A 31 -0.17 7.47 5.22
C ALA A 31 -0.15 5.95 5.45
N GLY A 32 0.68 5.49 6.37
CA GLY A 32 0.68 4.10 6.83
C GLY A 32 1.49 3.13 5.98
N ALA A 33 2.24 3.59 4.98
CA ALA A 33 3.25 2.76 4.32
C ALA A 33 4.40 2.45 5.29
N VAL A 34 4.85 1.20 5.35
CA VAL A 34 5.95 0.79 6.22
C VAL A 34 7.19 0.47 5.40
N PHE A 35 8.30 1.09 5.77
CA PHE A 35 9.61 0.89 5.16
C PHE A 35 10.58 0.30 6.16
N GLN A 36 11.23 -0.81 5.79
CA GLN A 36 12.29 -1.43 6.54
C GLN A 36 13.63 -0.78 6.22
N LEU A 37 14.34 -0.32 7.25
CA LEU A 37 15.71 0.14 7.10
C LEU A 37 16.68 -1.05 7.04
N GLN A 38 17.49 -1.07 6.01
CA GLN A 38 18.56 -2.04 5.83
C GLN A 38 19.90 -1.33 5.66
N LYS A 39 20.99 -1.97 6.10
CA LYS A 39 22.34 -1.49 5.90
C LYS A 39 23.19 -2.48 5.09
N TYR A 40 24.11 -1.98 4.30
CA TYR A 40 25.09 -2.80 3.61
C TYR A 40 26.21 -3.20 4.56
N ASP A 41 26.50 -4.50 4.67
CA ASP A 41 27.52 -5.06 5.58
C ASP A 41 28.85 -5.42 4.90
N GLY A 42 28.98 -5.10 3.60
CA GLY A 42 30.14 -5.46 2.78
C GLY A 42 29.87 -6.64 1.84
N THR A 43 28.84 -7.44 2.07
CA THR A 43 28.44 -8.59 1.24
C THR A 43 27.03 -8.47 0.72
N GLY A 44 26.14 -7.81 1.46
CA GLY A 44 24.75 -7.64 1.10
C GLY A 44 24.03 -6.65 2.03
N TYR A 45 22.71 -6.61 1.91
CA TYR A 45 21.89 -5.77 2.76
C TYR A 45 21.32 -6.60 3.92
N VAL A 46 21.55 -6.13 5.14
CA VAL A 46 21.04 -6.72 6.37
C VAL A 46 20.01 -5.81 7.02
N ASN A 47 18.99 -6.41 7.60
CA ASN A 47 17.95 -5.69 8.32
C ASN A 47 18.53 -5.08 9.60
N THR A 48 18.27 -3.79 9.85
CA THR A 48 18.68 -3.11 11.09
C THR A 48 17.73 -3.34 12.27
N GLY A 49 16.55 -3.91 12.02
CA GLY A 49 15.46 -4.02 13.00
C GLY A 49 14.58 -2.77 13.08
N ILE A 50 14.91 -1.71 12.35
CA ILE A 50 14.21 -0.42 12.40
C ILE A 50 13.30 -0.28 11.19
N SER A 51 12.08 0.19 11.44
CA SER A 51 11.09 0.49 10.41
C SER A 51 10.58 1.92 10.55
N TYR A 52 10.27 2.53 9.42
CA TYR A 52 9.64 3.84 9.34
C TYR A 52 8.25 3.70 8.75
N THR A 53 7.31 4.42 9.33
CA THR A 53 5.93 4.47 8.81
C THR A 53 5.64 5.88 8.30
N THR A 54 5.04 6.01 7.13
CA THR A 54 4.62 7.32 6.62
C THR A 54 3.55 7.92 7.52
N ASP A 55 3.75 9.20 7.88
CA ASP A 55 2.84 9.96 8.73
C ASP A 55 1.53 10.33 8.01
N THR A 56 0.69 11.14 8.66
CA THR A 56 -0.60 11.61 8.10
C THR A 56 -0.45 12.43 6.82
N ASP A 57 0.72 13.03 6.59
CA ASP A 57 1.06 13.74 5.38
C ASP A 57 1.72 12.82 4.32
N GLY A 58 1.77 11.52 4.58
CA GLY A 58 2.39 10.52 3.71
C GLY A 58 3.91 10.61 3.65
N LYS A 59 4.59 11.15 4.68
CA LYS A 59 6.03 11.41 4.63
C LYS A 59 6.84 10.68 5.69
N ILE A 60 8.12 10.47 5.37
CA ILE A 60 9.19 10.05 6.27
C ILE A 60 10.32 11.06 6.14
N ILE A 61 10.92 11.47 7.27
CA ILE A 61 12.08 12.36 7.30
C ILE A 61 13.27 11.59 7.84
N ILE A 62 14.36 11.58 7.06
CA ILE A 62 15.65 10.97 7.40
C ILE A 62 16.68 12.10 7.49
N GLN A 63 17.35 12.19 8.61
CA GLN A 63 18.43 13.15 8.87
C GLN A 63 19.49 12.54 9.76
N TRP A 64 20.73 13.09 9.73
CA TRP A 64 21.88 12.52 10.43
C TRP A 64 21.68 12.36 11.93
N GLN A 65 21.24 13.38 12.60
CA GLN A 65 20.97 13.35 14.05
C GLN A 65 19.58 13.95 14.28
N LYS A 66 18.62 13.08 14.56
CA LYS A 66 17.33 13.50 15.06
C LYS A 66 17.36 13.33 16.57
N GLU A 67 17.09 14.38 17.33
CA GLU A 67 17.22 14.39 18.81
C GLU A 67 16.42 13.28 19.52
N ASP A 68 15.39 12.73 18.86
CA ASP A 68 14.51 11.70 19.39
C ASP A 68 14.60 10.37 18.61
N ALA A 69 15.69 10.10 17.88
CA ALA A 69 15.79 8.89 17.08
C ALA A 69 16.51 7.77 17.86
N ASP A 70 15.88 6.60 17.96
CA ASP A 70 16.49 5.37 18.49
C ASP A 70 17.65 4.86 17.63
N LEU A 71 17.91 5.48 16.49
CA LEU A 71 18.96 5.12 15.57
C LEU A 71 19.95 6.25 15.35
N SER A 72 21.20 5.98 15.68
CA SER A 72 22.35 6.73 15.20
C SER A 72 22.86 6.06 13.92
N TYR A 73 22.80 6.77 12.78
CA TYR A 73 23.39 6.27 11.54
C TYR A 73 24.92 6.22 11.63
N GLU A 74 25.50 5.19 11.05
CA GLU A 74 26.95 5.07 10.93
C GLU A 74 27.42 5.85 9.69
N LYS A 75 28.56 6.57 9.81
CA LYS A 75 29.16 7.26 8.66
C LYS A 75 29.77 6.27 7.69
N ASN A 76 29.75 6.61 6.42
CA ASN A 76 30.26 5.80 5.31
C ASN A 76 29.63 4.41 5.20
N VAL A 77 28.43 4.21 5.74
CA VAL A 77 27.63 3.00 5.55
C VAL A 77 26.50 3.30 4.59
N LEU A 78 26.31 2.45 3.59
CA LEU A 78 25.19 2.55 2.67
C LEU A 78 23.93 1.95 3.31
N TYR A 79 22.88 2.75 3.37
CA TYR A 79 21.55 2.35 3.81
C TYR A 79 20.59 2.30 2.65
N ARG A 80 19.55 1.47 2.81
CA ARG A 80 18.37 1.52 1.95
C ARG A 80 17.07 1.39 2.75
N LEU A 81 16.03 2.05 2.27
CA LEU A 81 14.64 1.84 2.71
C LEU A 81 13.93 0.99 1.67
N VAL A 82 13.35 -0.11 2.12
CA VAL A 82 12.56 -1.03 1.31
C VAL A 82 11.13 -1.04 1.85
N GLU A 83 10.14 -0.80 1.01
CA GLU A 83 8.74 -0.88 1.42
C GLU A 83 8.39 -2.34 1.72
N THR A 84 7.83 -2.59 2.91
CA THR A 84 7.41 -3.92 3.37
C THR A 84 5.91 -4.05 3.51
N ASN A 85 5.21 -2.91 3.70
CA ASN A 85 3.76 -2.87 3.77
C ASN A 85 3.26 -1.66 2.99
N ALA A 86 2.35 -1.90 2.07
CA ALA A 86 1.66 -0.84 1.36
C ALA A 86 0.64 -0.12 2.26
N PRO A 87 0.30 1.13 1.95
CA PRO A 87 -0.84 1.81 2.57
C PRO A 87 -2.14 1.04 2.35
N LYS A 88 -3.12 1.30 3.20
CA LYS A 88 -4.47 0.73 3.03
C LYS A 88 -5.02 1.03 1.64
N ASP A 89 -5.63 0.03 1.02
CA ASP A 89 -6.24 0.08 -0.32
C ASP A 89 -5.22 0.26 -1.48
N TYR A 90 -3.92 0.03 -1.23
CA TYR A 90 -2.85 0.06 -2.22
C TYR A 90 -2.08 -1.26 -2.28
N LEU A 91 -1.46 -1.53 -3.42
CA LEU A 91 -0.68 -2.74 -3.65
C LEU A 91 0.79 -2.51 -3.30
N LEU A 92 1.40 -3.49 -2.62
CA LEU A 92 2.84 -3.54 -2.50
C LEU A 92 3.43 -3.90 -3.88
N PRO A 93 4.50 -3.22 -4.36
CA PRO A 93 5.18 -3.59 -5.59
C PRO A 93 5.67 -5.03 -5.56
N GLU A 94 5.64 -5.74 -6.70
CA GLU A 94 6.15 -7.12 -6.80
C GLU A 94 7.61 -7.22 -6.39
N ASN A 95 8.42 -6.22 -6.76
CA ASN A 95 9.84 -6.12 -6.42
C ASN A 95 10.11 -4.84 -5.61
N PRO A 96 9.80 -4.80 -4.31
CA PRO A 96 9.97 -3.59 -3.50
C PRO A 96 11.42 -3.07 -3.46
N GLU A 97 12.39 -3.95 -3.68
CA GLU A 97 13.82 -3.60 -3.69
C GLU A 97 14.22 -2.74 -4.89
N GLU A 98 13.51 -2.84 -6.03
CA GLU A 98 13.76 -2.01 -7.22
C GLU A 98 13.42 -0.54 -6.97
N ASN A 99 12.48 -0.28 -6.07
CA ASN A 99 12.04 1.04 -5.64
C ASN A 99 12.69 1.49 -4.32
N ALA A 100 13.73 0.79 -3.87
CA ALA A 100 14.40 1.14 -2.63
C ALA A 100 15.11 2.50 -2.72
N VAL A 101 15.06 3.24 -1.62
CA VAL A 101 15.74 4.54 -1.49
C VAL A 101 17.11 4.31 -0.86
N TYR A 102 18.16 4.65 -1.58
CA TYR A 102 19.55 4.45 -1.15
C TYR A 102 20.16 5.76 -0.67
N PHE A 103 20.79 5.74 0.49
CA PHE A 103 21.45 6.91 1.06
C PHE A 103 22.62 6.53 1.97
N TYR A 104 23.49 7.48 2.22
CA TYR A 104 24.59 7.36 3.16
C TYR A 104 24.94 8.72 3.74
N PHE A 105 25.77 8.72 4.78
CA PHE A 105 26.30 9.93 5.40
C PHE A 105 27.82 9.85 5.30
N SER A 106 28.44 10.70 4.46
CA SER A 106 29.87 10.72 4.32
C SER A 106 30.56 11.36 5.53
N GLU A 107 31.78 10.93 5.77
CA GLU A 107 32.70 11.62 6.68
C GLU A 107 33.73 12.37 5.85
N ASP A 108 34.00 13.62 6.22
CA ASP A 108 35.00 14.43 5.50
C ASP A 108 36.38 13.75 5.56
N GLY A 109 36.92 13.44 4.39
CA GLY A 109 38.27 12.94 4.19
C GLY A 109 38.51 11.44 4.34
N ASN A 110 37.49 10.64 4.70
CA ASN A 110 37.69 9.20 4.82
C ASN A 110 36.53 8.43 4.16
N THR A 111 36.73 8.02 2.91
CA THR A 111 35.88 7.01 2.26
C THR A 111 36.30 5.63 2.76
N ALA A 112 36.02 5.35 4.03
CA ALA A 112 36.35 4.06 4.60
C ALA A 112 35.50 2.94 3.97
N ASN A 113 36.14 1.83 3.82
CA ASN A 113 35.87 0.52 3.25
C ASN A 113 34.49 -0.14 3.42
N THR A 114 33.47 0.56 3.87
CA THR A 114 32.12 0.05 4.13
C THR A 114 31.09 0.43 3.04
N LEU A 115 31.45 1.38 2.16
CA LEU A 115 30.65 1.64 0.97
C LEU A 115 31.02 0.65 -0.13
N PRO A 116 30.05 0.14 -0.92
CA PRO A 116 30.36 -0.67 -2.08
C PRO A 116 31.23 0.10 -3.08
N LYS A 117 32.10 -0.62 -3.81
CA LYS A 117 32.95 -0.02 -4.84
C LYS A 117 32.17 0.73 -5.90
N GLU A 118 30.96 0.22 -6.21
CA GLU A 118 30.01 0.87 -7.09
C GLU A 118 28.73 1.13 -6.30
N LEU A 119 28.41 2.40 -6.09
CA LEU A 119 27.17 2.82 -5.46
C LEU A 119 26.01 2.66 -6.43
N PRO A 120 24.81 2.29 -5.95
CA PRO A 120 23.59 2.38 -6.75
C PRO A 120 23.45 3.78 -7.35
N LYS A 121 23.04 3.89 -8.62
CA LYS A 121 22.93 5.19 -9.33
C LYS A 121 22.03 6.20 -8.63
N GLN A 122 21.13 5.72 -7.77
CA GLN A 122 20.16 6.52 -7.02
C GLN A 122 20.64 6.84 -5.59
N ALA A 123 21.84 6.37 -5.19
CA ALA A 123 22.35 6.64 -3.85
C ALA A 123 22.80 8.09 -3.70
N PHE A 124 22.40 8.75 -2.63
CA PHE A 124 22.76 10.13 -2.35
C PHE A 124 23.39 10.31 -0.97
N ASP A 125 24.25 11.31 -0.88
CA ASP A 125 24.95 11.68 0.33
C ASP A 125 24.16 12.75 1.10
N LEU A 126 23.58 12.35 2.23
CA LEU A 126 22.78 13.23 3.06
C LEU A 126 23.58 14.22 3.90
N THR A 127 24.92 14.14 3.89
CA THR A 127 25.75 15.20 4.48
C THR A 127 25.90 16.39 3.54
N LYS A 128 25.77 16.17 2.23
CA LYS A 128 26.00 17.19 1.21
C LYS A 128 24.74 17.84 0.68
N THR A 129 23.68 17.05 0.46
CA THR A 129 22.45 17.52 -0.20
C THR A 129 21.20 17.06 0.51
N SER A 130 20.19 17.93 0.57
CA SER A 130 18.83 17.51 0.91
C SER A 130 18.13 16.95 -0.32
N GLN A 131 17.29 15.92 -0.12
CA GLN A 131 16.55 15.27 -1.19
C GLN A 131 15.06 15.24 -0.87
N ILE A 132 14.24 15.33 -1.91
CA ILE A 132 12.80 15.04 -1.85
C ILE A 132 12.57 13.89 -2.83
N ILE A 133 11.98 12.81 -2.34
CA ILE A 133 11.76 11.58 -3.11
C ILE A 133 10.28 11.23 -3.04
N TYR A 134 9.72 10.84 -4.17
CA TYR A 134 8.35 10.33 -4.26
C TYR A 134 8.40 8.85 -4.61
N ILE A 135 7.69 8.03 -3.83
CA ILE A 135 7.51 6.61 -4.08
C ILE A 135 6.02 6.35 -4.31
N GLU A 136 5.71 5.78 -5.44
CA GLU A 136 4.35 5.52 -5.87
C GLU A 136 3.88 4.12 -5.46
N ASN A 137 2.59 3.98 -5.08
CA ASN A 137 1.89 2.70 -5.07
C ASN A 137 0.67 2.73 -5.96
N GLU A 138 0.40 1.61 -6.56
CA GLU A 138 -0.79 1.38 -7.35
C GLU A 138 -1.99 1.11 -6.45
N LYS A 139 -3.11 1.75 -6.74
CA LYS A 139 -4.34 1.52 -6.00
C LYS A 139 -4.84 0.09 -6.23
N ASN A 140 -5.24 -0.57 -5.16
CA ASN A 140 -5.86 -1.89 -5.25
C ASN A 140 -7.30 -1.73 -5.75
N GLU A 141 -7.45 -1.70 -7.08
CA GLU A 141 -8.76 -1.75 -7.70
C GLU A 141 -9.22 -3.21 -7.74
N THR A 142 -9.74 -3.71 -6.62
CA THR A 142 -10.53 -4.94 -6.68
C THR A 142 -11.71 -4.66 -7.60
N PRO A 143 -11.83 -5.38 -8.73
CA PRO A 143 -13.00 -5.21 -9.58
C PRO A 143 -14.22 -5.54 -8.71
N VAL A 144 -15.07 -4.54 -8.48
CA VAL A 144 -16.40 -4.78 -7.92
C VAL A 144 -17.15 -5.56 -8.99
N TYR A 145 -17.12 -6.88 -8.93
CA TYR A 145 -18.05 -7.69 -9.68
C TYR A 145 -19.42 -7.42 -9.06
N GLU A 146 -20.13 -6.46 -9.59
CA GLU A 146 -21.57 -6.40 -9.41
C GLU A 146 -22.11 -7.72 -9.96
N LEU A 147 -22.47 -8.62 -9.05
CA LEU A 147 -23.22 -9.82 -9.44
C LEU A 147 -24.46 -9.29 -10.18
N PRO A 148 -24.73 -9.75 -11.44
CA PRO A 148 -25.95 -9.39 -12.11
C PRO A 148 -27.08 -9.64 -11.12
N GLU A 149 -27.93 -8.63 -10.89
CA GLU A 149 -29.12 -8.82 -10.05
C GLU A 149 -29.88 -10.03 -10.61
N SER A 150 -29.77 -11.18 -9.94
CA SER A 150 -30.40 -12.44 -10.34
C SER A 150 -31.92 -12.42 -10.12
N GLY A 151 -32.51 -11.23 -10.15
CA GLY A 151 -33.92 -10.93 -9.99
C GLY A 151 -34.54 -10.14 -11.16
N GLY A 152 -33.88 -10.13 -12.33
CA GLY A 152 -34.43 -9.45 -13.51
C GLY A 152 -35.78 -10.03 -13.95
N ALA A 153 -36.50 -9.27 -14.78
CA ALA A 153 -37.88 -9.59 -15.27
C ALA A 153 -38.09 -11.04 -15.74
N GLY A 154 -36.98 -11.73 -16.13
CA GLY A 154 -37.00 -13.15 -16.50
C GLY A 154 -37.39 -14.09 -15.34
N THR A 155 -36.83 -13.88 -14.13
CA THR A 155 -37.09 -14.75 -12.98
C THR A 155 -38.55 -14.62 -12.50
N THR A 156 -39.08 -13.40 -12.52
CA THR A 156 -40.50 -13.15 -12.16
C THR A 156 -41.42 -13.82 -13.18
N LEU A 157 -41.09 -13.75 -14.48
CA LEU A 157 -41.89 -14.38 -15.53
C LEU A 157 -41.92 -15.90 -15.41
N PHE A 158 -40.75 -16.53 -15.14
CA PHE A 158 -40.66 -17.99 -14.93
C PHE A 158 -41.38 -18.46 -13.66
N THR A 159 -41.32 -17.67 -12.57
CA THR A 159 -42.02 -17.99 -11.33
C THR A 159 -43.53 -17.92 -11.51
N VAL A 160 -44.04 -16.87 -12.15
CA VAL A 160 -45.49 -16.68 -12.41
C VAL A 160 -46.01 -17.75 -13.37
N SER A 161 -45.31 -18.05 -14.46
CA SER A 161 -45.72 -19.08 -15.41
C SER A 161 -45.62 -20.50 -14.80
N GLY A 162 -44.64 -20.77 -13.94
CA GLY A 162 -44.56 -22.06 -13.21
C GLY A 162 -45.73 -22.27 -12.26
N ILE A 163 -46.15 -21.27 -11.49
CA ILE A 163 -47.31 -21.32 -10.61
C ILE A 163 -48.59 -21.52 -11.40
N ALA A 164 -48.76 -20.82 -12.54
CA ALA A 164 -49.94 -20.96 -13.39
C ALA A 164 -50.06 -22.39 -13.98
N LEU A 165 -48.96 -22.99 -14.44
CA LEU A 165 -48.93 -24.35 -14.95
C LEU A 165 -49.27 -25.40 -13.88
N MET A 166 -48.76 -25.23 -12.66
CA MET A 166 -49.10 -26.12 -11.54
C MET A 166 -50.60 -25.97 -11.16
N GLY A 167 -51.16 -24.78 -11.16
CA GLY A 167 -52.58 -24.55 -10.95
C GLY A 167 -53.47 -25.26 -11.95
N ILE A 168 -53.13 -25.19 -13.25
CA ILE A 168 -53.85 -25.89 -14.32
C ILE A 168 -53.77 -27.41 -14.17
N ALA A 169 -52.60 -27.96 -13.79
CA ALA A 169 -52.44 -29.39 -13.59
C ALA A 169 -53.28 -29.92 -12.42
N VAL A 170 -53.38 -29.17 -11.32
CA VAL A 170 -54.23 -29.53 -10.17
C VAL A 170 -55.70 -29.51 -10.54
N LEU A 171 -56.16 -28.46 -11.24
CA LEU A 171 -57.55 -28.35 -11.69
C LEU A 171 -57.94 -29.49 -12.65
N TYR A 172 -57.05 -29.85 -13.57
CA TYR A 172 -57.26 -30.98 -14.49
C TYR A 172 -57.30 -32.28 -13.73
N GLY A 173 -56.42 -32.50 -12.75
CA GLY A 173 -56.41 -33.68 -11.88
C GLY A 173 -57.72 -33.83 -11.11
N ILE A 174 -58.23 -32.79 -10.49
CA ILE A 174 -59.50 -32.80 -9.76
C ILE A 174 -60.69 -33.08 -10.69
N SER A 175 -60.76 -32.47 -11.85
CA SER A 175 -61.81 -32.66 -12.84
C SER A 175 -61.83 -34.09 -13.43
N SER A 176 -60.65 -34.70 -13.56
CA SER A 176 -60.50 -36.09 -14.05
C SER A 176 -60.92 -37.13 -13.02
N LEU A 177 -60.71 -36.86 -11.72
CA LEU A 177 -61.14 -37.70 -10.63
C LEU A 177 -62.69 -37.64 -10.44
N GLY A 178 -63.29 -36.47 -10.62
CA GLY A 178 -64.75 -36.27 -10.59
C GLY A 178 -65.45 -37.11 -11.68
N ARG A 179 -64.91 -37.07 -12.90
CA ARG A 179 -65.44 -37.90 -14.03
C ARG A 179 -65.29 -39.39 -13.87
N ARG A 180 -64.32 -39.86 -13.10
CA ARG A 180 -64.21 -41.32 -12.77
C ARG A 180 -65.22 -41.78 -11.76
N ARG A 181 -65.64 -40.93 -10.82
CA ARG A 181 -66.70 -41.26 -9.83
C ARG A 181 -68.04 -41.44 -10.49
N GLU A 182 -68.37 -40.58 -11.43
CA GLU A 182 -69.67 -40.69 -12.14
C GLU A 182 -69.82 -41.91 -13.07
N ARG A 183 -68.66 -42.53 -13.51
CA ARG A 183 -68.70 -43.77 -14.34
C ARG A 183 -68.69 -45.06 -13.53
N GLY A 184 -68.51 -44.98 -12.22
CA GLY A 184 -68.49 -46.20 -11.35
C GLY A 184 -69.82 -46.57 -10.73
N GLU A 185 -70.90 -45.82 -10.99
CA GLU A 185 -72.22 -46.07 -10.47
C GLU A 185 -73.22 -46.40 -11.57
N LYS A 186 -72.83 -47.22 -12.53
CA LYS A 186 -73.78 -47.87 -13.46
C LYS A 186 -73.49 -49.33 -13.62
#